data_7217486a3965a493ea6d5a7d28a21359
#
_entry.id   7217486a3965a493ea6d5a7d28a21359
#
_cell.length_a   1.000
_cell.length_b   1.000
_cell.length_c   1.000
_cell.angle_alpha   90.00
_cell.angle_beta   90.00
_cell.angle_gamma   90.00
#
_symmetry.space_group_name_H-M   'P 1'
#
loop_
_entity.id
_entity.type
_entity.pdbx_description
1 polymer ?
#
loop_
_entity_poly.entity_id
_entity_poly.type
_entity_poly.pdbx_seq_one_letter_code
_entity_poly.pdbx_strand_id
1 'polypeptide(L)'
;MELKTIEAAEAKPAVSPEGEMMIAQCLAAAANGEIAAYFDLGVAFSTGSHGVNCDMIEAHKWFNLAAAKGHEEAAYCRADISDEMTAREIAGAQRQAREWLSAERRKAA
;
A
#
# COMPACT_ATOMS: atom_id res chain seq x y z
N MET A 1 30.03 12.95 16.80
CA MET A 1 29.07 13.91 17.16
C MET A 1 28.17 14.19 16.03
N GLU A 2 28.69 14.86 15.06
CA GLU A 2 27.92 15.19 13.90
C GLU A 2 27.42 13.98 13.18
N LEU A 3 28.15 12.88 13.32
CA LEU A 3 27.75 11.65 12.67
C LEU A 3 26.38 11.18 13.10
N LYS A 4 26.10 11.31 14.39
CA LYS A 4 24.81 10.92 14.87
C LYS A 4 23.70 11.75 14.28
N THR A 5 23.95 13.04 14.17
CA THR A 5 22.99 13.92 13.57
C THR A 5 22.73 13.55 12.14
N ILE A 6 23.78 13.22 11.41
CA ILE A 6 23.64 12.82 10.03
C ILE A 6 22.85 11.54 9.92
N GLU A 7 23.10 10.59 10.79
CA GLU A 7 22.36 9.35 10.76
C GLU A 7 20.89 9.59 10.99
N ALA A 8 20.57 10.45 11.95
CA ALA A 8 19.18 10.76 12.20
C ALA A 8 18.54 11.42 11.00
N ALA A 9 19.29 12.29 10.33
CA ALA A 9 18.75 12.97 9.16
C ALA A 9 18.54 12.03 8.01
N GLU A 10 19.35 10.99 7.92
CA GLU A 10 19.23 10.03 6.84
C GLU A 10 18.17 8.98 7.07
N ALA A 11 17.75 8.83 8.31
CA ALA A 11 16.71 7.86 8.61
C ALA A 11 15.43 8.26 7.89
N LYS A 12 14.68 7.25 7.46
CA LYS A 12 13.39 7.52 6.87
C LYS A 12 12.51 8.23 7.87
N PRO A 13 11.75 9.22 7.45
CA PRO A 13 10.81 9.86 8.36
C PRO A 13 9.85 8.80 8.90
N ALA A 14 9.58 8.88 10.17
CA ALA A 14 8.57 8.01 10.75
C ALA A 14 7.22 8.40 10.16
N VAL A 15 6.34 7.40 10.02
CA VAL A 15 4.97 7.68 9.64
C VAL A 15 4.35 8.50 10.76
N SER A 16 3.61 9.54 10.42
CA SER A 16 3.01 10.38 11.44
C SER A 16 1.96 9.60 12.22
N PRO A 17 1.63 10.04 13.45
CA PRO A 17 0.56 9.36 14.19
C PRO A 17 -0.76 9.32 13.43
N GLU A 18 -1.08 10.38 12.70
CA GLU A 18 -2.28 10.40 11.88
C GLU A 18 -2.19 9.38 10.75
N GLY A 19 -1.00 9.28 10.14
CA GLY A 19 -0.78 8.29 9.09
C GLY A 19 -0.90 6.89 9.60
N GLU A 20 -0.33 6.61 10.77
CA GLU A 20 -0.43 5.28 11.37
C GLU A 20 -1.87 4.92 11.66
N MET A 21 -2.63 5.86 12.20
CA MET A 21 -4.03 5.61 12.52
C MET A 21 -4.83 5.37 11.25
N MET A 22 -4.59 6.17 10.21
CA MET A 22 -5.30 6.02 8.96
C MET A 22 -5.02 4.66 8.33
N ILE A 23 -3.75 4.24 8.32
CA ILE A 23 -3.38 2.94 7.79
C ILE A 23 -4.05 1.83 8.59
N ALA A 24 -4.03 1.94 9.92
CA ALA A 24 -4.64 0.92 10.77
C ALA A 24 -6.14 0.79 10.50
N GLN A 25 -6.82 1.92 10.36
CA GLN A 25 -8.25 1.92 10.09
C GLN A 25 -8.55 1.33 8.72
N CYS A 26 -7.75 1.68 7.72
CA CYS A 26 -7.94 1.14 6.38
C CYS A 26 -7.65 -0.35 6.34
N LEU A 27 -6.64 -0.81 7.07
CA LEU A 27 -6.34 -2.23 7.12
C LEU A 27 -7.47 -3.02 7.77
N ALA A 28 -8.05 -2.47 8.83
CA ALA A 28 -9.19 -3.11 9.48
C ALA A 28 -10.38 -3.22 8.52
N ALA A 29 -10.65 -2.14 7.80
CA ALA A 29 -11.75 -2.14 6.83
C ALA A 29 -11.46 -3.09 5.67
N ALA A 30 -10.20 -3.11 5.22
CA ALA A 30 -9.80 -4.02 4.15
C ALA A 30 -9.95 -5.48 4.58
N ALA A 31 -9.63 -5.76 5.83
CA ALA A 31 -9.78 -7.12 6.36
C ALA A 31 -11.25 -7.55 6.37
N ASN A 32 -12.17 -6.58 6.43
CA ASN A 32 -13.59 -6.83 6.33
C ASN A 32 -14.09 -6.83 4.89
N GLY A 33 -13.20 -6.70 3.93
CA GLY A 33 -13.54 -6.78 2.51
C GLY A 33 -14.04 -5.48 1.90
N GLU A 34 -13.81 -4.34 2.55
CA GLU A 34 -14.30 -3.07 2.01
C GLU A 34 -13.39 -2.60 0.88
N ILE A 35 -13.95 -2.52 -0.31
CA ILE A 35 -13.19 -2.19 -1.52
C ILE A 35 -12.59 -0.79 -1.43
N ALA A 36 -13.35 0.17 -0.90
CA ALA A 36 -12.88 1.54 -0.77
C ALA A 36 -11.61 1.60 0.07
N ALA A 37 -11.49 0.73 1.08
CA ALA A 37 -10.30 0.71 1.91
C ALA A 37 -9.07 0.26 1.13
N TYR A 38 -9.21 -0.71 0.24
CA TYR A 38 -8.11 -1.12 -0.62
C TYR A 38 -7.64 0.05 -1.47
N PHE A 39 -8.58 0.77 -2.06
CA PHE A 39 -8.26 1.91 -2.90
C PHE A 39 -7.57 3.00 -2.09
N ASP A 40 -8.09 3.30 -0.90
CA ASP A 40 -7.51 4.33 -0.04
C ASP A 40 -6.08 3.99 0.36
N LEU A 41 -5.81 2.72 0.63
CA LEU A 41 -4.44 2.29 0.94
C LEU A 41 -3.53 2.49 -0.27
N GLY A 42 -4.02 2.16 -1.46
CA GLY A 42 -3.24 2.38 -2.67
C GLY A 42 -2.90 3.85 -2.87
N VAL A 43 -3.87 4.72 -2.66
CA VAL A 43 -3.64 6.17 -2.80
C VAL A 43 -2.64 6.65 -1.77
N ALA A 44 -2.79 6.24 -0.52
CA ALA A 44 -1.90 6.70 0.55
C ALA A 44 -0.46 6.32 0.26
N PHE A 45 -0.21 5.08 -0.17
CA PHE A 45 1.15 4.63 -0.43
C PHE A 45 1.72 5.20 -1.73
N SER A 46 0.88 5.47 -2.72
CA SER A 46 1.37 6.01 -4.00
C SER A 46 1.71 7.48 -3.90
N THR A 47 1.01 8.23 -3.05
CA THR A 47 1.22 9.66 -2.93
C THR A 47 2.01 10.06 -1.69
N GLY A 48 2.11 9.17 -0.72
CA GLY A 48 2.71 9.52 0.56
C GLY A 48 1.86 10.46 1.38
N SER A 49 0.55 10.45 1.17
CA SER A 49 -0.35 11.37 1.87
C SER A 49 -0.51 10.98 3.32
N HIS A 50 -0.97 11.93 4.13
CA HIS A 50 -1.24 11.74 5.56
C HIS A 50 0.00 11.30 6.34
N GLY A 51 1.19 11.67 5.86
CA GLY A 51 2.43 11.31 6.54
C GLY A 51 2.86 9.86 6.34
N VAL A 52 2.23 9.16 5.42
CA VAL A 52 2.62 7.78 5.09
C VAL A 52 3.80 7.83 4.13
N ASN A 53 4.78 6.95 4.33
CA ASN A 53 5.90 6.86 3.42
C ASN A 53 5.44 6.28 2.09
N CYS A 54 5.86 6.92 1.00
CA CYS A 54 5.54 6.46 -0.33
C CYS A 54 6.18 5.08 -0.57
N ASP A 55 5.39 4.14 -1.07
CA ASP A 55 5.88 2.79 -1.34
C ASP A 55 5.07 2.24 -2.52
N MET A 56 5.71 2.20 -3.68
CA MET A 56 5.01 1.81 -4.90
C MET A 56 4.61 0.34 -4.91
N ILE A 57 5.40 -0.52 -4.25
CA ILE A 57 5.04 -1.94 -4.19
C ILE A 57 3.77 -2.12 -3.37
N GLU A 58 3.69 -1.45 -2.22
CA GLU A 58 2.47 -1.49 -1.43
C GLU A 58 1.29 -0.90 -2.21
N ALA A 59 1.51 0.24 -2.86
CA ALA A 59 0.45 0.88 -3.62
C ALA A 59 -0.08 -0.04 -4.71
N HIS A 60 0.82 -0.67 -5.45
CA HIS A 60 0.42 -1.57 -6.52
C HIS A 60 -0.39 -2.75 -5.97
N LYS A 61 0.06 -3.30 -4.85
CA LYS A 61 -0.65 -4.40 -4.20
C LYS A 61 -2.10 -4.02 -3.90
N TRP A 62 -2.30 -2.86 -3.26
CA TRP A 62 -3.64 -2.45 -2.84
C TRP A 62 -4.52 -2.06 -4.01
N PHE A 63 -3.96 -1.37 -5.02
CA PHE A 63 -4.73 -1.08 -6.22
C PHE A 63 -5.11 -2.37 -6.95
N ASN A 64 -4.19 -3.34 -6.98
CA ASN A 64 -4.47 -4.62 -7.62
C ASN A 64 -5.62 -5.35 -6.91
N LEU A 65 -5.62 -5.33 -5.59
CA LEU A 65 -6.69 -5.95 -4.82
C LEU A 65 -8.03 -5.25 -5.04
N ALA A 66 -8.02 -3.92 -5.08
CA ALA A 66 -9.25 -3.16 -5.34
C ALA A 66 -9.77 -3.46 -6.74
N ALA A 67 -8.87 -3.48 -7.72
CA ALA A 67 -9.26 -3.76 -9.11
C ALA A 67 -9.85 -5.16 -9.23
N ALA A 68 -9.26 -6.13 -8.54
CA ALA A 68 -9.75 -7.51 -8.58
C ALA A 68 -11.17 -7.62 -8.03
N LYS A 69 -11.57 -6.67 -7.19
CA LYS A 69 -12.91 -6.66 -6.62
C LYS A 69 -13.85 -5.71 -7.39
N GLY A 70 -13.41 -5.21 -8.52
CA GLY A 70 -14.28 -4.43 -9.41
C GLY A 70 -14.11 -2.93 -9.36
N HIS A 71 -13.09 -2.43 -8.67
CA HIS A 71 -12.86 -0.99 -8.57
C HIS A 71 -12.10 -0.54 -9.82
N GLU A 72 -12.81 0.10 -10.75
CA GLU A 72 -12.23 0.44 -12.05
C GLU A 72 -11.13 1.47 -11.96
N GLU A 73 -11.32 2.48 -11.13
CA GLU A 73 -10.30 3.53 -11.00
C GLU A 73 -8.99 2.96 -10.48
N ALA A 74 -9.07 1.96 -9.60
CA ALA A 74 -7.87 1.32 -9.08
C ALA A 74 -7.06 0.66 -10.18
N ALA A 75 -7.73 0.10 -11.17
CA ALA A 75 -7.02 -0.53 -12.29
C ALA A 75 -6.23 0.50 -13.08
N TYR A 76 -6.79 1.68 -13.28
CA TYR A 76 -6.08 2.75 -13.96
C TYR A 76 -4.89 3.25 -13.13
N CYS A 77 -5.10 3.41 -11.82
CA CYS A 77 -4.01 3.83 -10.94
C CYS A 77 -2.89 2.80 -10.92
N ARG A 78 -3.24 1.52 -10.89
CA ARG A 78 -2.24 0.47 -10.94
C ARG A 78 -1.41 0.54 -12.21
N ALA A 79 -2.06 0.76 -13.34
CA ALA A 79 -1.36 0.87 -14.62
C ALA A 79 -0.41 2.06 -14.60
N ASP A 80 -0.87 3.20 -14.06
CA ASP A 80 -0.05 4.40 -14.01
C ASP A 80 1.23 4.18 -13.21
N ILE A 81 1.11 3.62 -12.02
CA ILE A 81 2.31 3.45 -11.19
C ILE A 81 3.20 2.33 -11.72
N SER A 82 2.64 1.37 -12.46
CA SER A 82 3.44 0.32 -13.06
C SER A 82 4.48 0.86 -14.02
N ASP A 83 4.20 1.99 -14.66
CA ASP A 83 5.14 2.60 -15.59
C ASP A 83 6.41 3.07 -14.88
N GLU A 84 6.35 3.26 -13.57
CA GLU A 84 7.50 3.71 -12.79
C GLU A 84 8.15 2.59 -12.01
N MET A 85 7.68 1.36 -12.19
CA MET A 85 8.17 0.21 -11.43
C MET A 85 8.93 -0.74 -12.30
N THR A 86 9.87 -1.46 -11.69
CA THR A 86 10.56 -2.54 -12.40
C THR A 86 9.67 -3.77 -12.45
N ALA A 87 9.99 -4.66 -13.39
CA ALA A 87 9.23 -5.91 -13.50
C ALA A 87 9.30 -6.71 -12.20
N ARG A 88 10.46 -6.68 -11.54
CA ARG A 88 10.63 -7.39 -10.27
C ARG A 88 9.73 -6.82 -9.19
N GLU A 89 9.63 -5.50 -9.14
CA GLU A 89 8.77 -4.84 -8.16
C GLU A 89 7.31 -5.18 -8.40
N ILE A 90 6.89 -5.17 -9.66
CA ILE A 90 5.52 -5.51 -9.99
C ILE A 90 5.23 -6.96 -9.61
N ALA A 91 6.16 -7.88 -9.91
CA ALA A 91 5.98 -9.27 -9.55
C ALA A 91 5.86 -9.44 -8.03
N GLY A 92 6.66 -8.68 -7.28
CA GLY A 92 6.59 -8.72 -5.82
C GLY A 92 5.24 -8.24 -5.31
N ALA A 93 4.74 -7.15 -5.88
CA ALA A 93 3.43 -6.64 -5.49
C ALA A 93 2.32 -7.63 -5.80
N GLN A 94 2.41 -8.27 -6.97
CA GLN A 94 1.41 -9.27 -7.34
C GLN A 94 1.43 -10.46 -6.41
N ARG A 95 2.62 -10.89 -6.00
CA ARG A 95 2.75 -11.99 -5.06
C ARG A 95 2.12 -11.64 -3.72
N GLN A 96 2.38 -10.43 -3.24
CA GLN A 96 1.80 -9.99 -1.97
C GLN A 96 0.28 -9.91 -2.04
N ALA A 97 -0.26 -9.48 -3.18
CA ALA A 97 -1.70 -9.43 -3.36
C ALA A 97 -2.30 -10.84 -3.29
N ARG A 98 -1.64 -11.79 -3.93
CA ARG A 98 -2.12 -13.18 -3.88
C ARG A 98 -2.07 -13.72 -2.46
N GLU A 99 -1.03 -13.36 -1.71
CA GLU A 99 -0.92 -13.80 -0.32
C GLU A 99 -2.05 -13.24 0.53
N TRP A 100 -2.40 -11.99 0.30
CA TRP A 100 -3.51 -11.38 1.02
C TRP A 100 -4.82 -12.11 0.73
N LEU A 101 -5.09 -12.37 -0.55
CA LEU A 101 -6.32 -13.07 -0.93
C LEU A 101 -6.35 -14.49 -0.36
N SER A 102 -5.22 -15.15 -0.33
CA SER A 102 -5.11 -16.48 0.25
C SER A 102 -5.46 -16.46 1.74
N ALA A 103 -4.94 -15.46 2.44
CA ALA A 103 -5.22 -15.33 3.87
C ALA A 103 -6.69 -15.03 4.11
N GLU A 104 -7.31 -14.22 3.26
CA GLU A 104 -8.74 -13.95 3.37
C GLU A 104 -9.57 -15.21 3.21
N ARG A 105 -9.21 -16.04 2.24
CA ARG A 105 -9.95 -17.28 2.01
C ARG A 105 -9.83 -18.22 3.19
N ARG A 106 -8.64 -18.28 3.80
CA ARG A 106 -8.46 -19.13 4.98
C ARG A 106 -9.29 -18.65 6.15
N LYS A 107 -9.42 -17.33 6.32
CA LYS A 107 -10.23 -16.78 7.40
C LYS A 107 -11.70 -17.07 7.18
N ALA A 108 -12.15 -17.07 5.95
CA ALA A 108 -13.55 -17.30 5.63
C ALA A 108 -13.95 -18.75 5.77
N ALA A 109 -13.02 -19.66 5.69
CA ALA A 109 -13.30 -21.11 5.71
C ALA A 109 -13.69 -21.63 7.09
#